data_4c4373dada6fa36a6a1cc5a541e276ef
#
_entry.id   4c4373dada6fa36a6a1cc5a541e276ef
#
_cell.length_a   1.000
_cell.length_b   1.000
_cell.length_c   1.000
_cell.angle_alpha   90.00
_cell.angle_beta   90.00
_cell.angle_gamma   90.00
#
_symmetry.space_group_name_H-M   'P 1'
#
loop_
_entity.id
_entity.type
_entity.pdbx_description
1 polymer ?
#
loop_
_entity_poly.entity_id
_entity_poly.type
_entity_poly.pdbx_seq_one_letter_code
_entity_poly.pdbx_strand_id
1 'polypeptide(L)'
;MRYAIAAVLLVACSSQKSPTIARDEAKQLLIDRNWIDRMPQTERDHLFVYRFVPTMGGGVFQDRTLYKGTFELFTFKVDADHIDFDLPQTKQHVRSQFQIDKVAGPKPFDLKLTIWSDPRGPHEYYGIRSETDRDGSKLAAELAAAQQQ
;
A
#
# COMPACT_ATOMS: atom_id res chain seq x y z
N MET A 1 -44.23 -0.43 -45.29
CA MET A 1 -43.86 -0.04 -43.95
C MET A 1 -42.76 -0.95 -43.44
N ARG A 2 -41.53 -0.43 -43.29
CA ARG A 2 -40.36 -1.20 -42.82
C ARG A 2 -40.01 -0.66 -41.44
N TYR A 3 -40.22 -1.48 -40.41
CA TYR A 3 -39.83 -1.15 -39.04
C TYR A 3 -38.37 -1.57 -38.82
N ALA A 4 -37.48 -0.60 -38.61
CA ALA A 4 -36.12 -0.84 -38.16
C ALA A 4 -36.11 -0.96 -36.63
N ILE A 5 -35.77 -2.14 -36.13
CA ILE A 5 -35.56 -2.38 -34.69
C ILE A 5 -34.12 -2.00 -34.37
N ALA A 6 -33.92 -0.90 -33.64
CA ALA A 6 -32.63 -0.52 -33.12
C ALA A 6 -32.37 -1.32 -31.83
N ALA A 7 -31.44 -2.25 -31.90
CA ALA A 7 -30.94 -2.97 -30.71
C ALA A 7 -29.98 -2.07 -29.93
N VAL A 8 -30.39 -1.60 -28.75
CA VAL A 8 -29.52 -0.88 -27.81
C VAL A 8 -28.71 -1.91 -27.04
N LEU A 9 -27.41 -2.01 -27.34
CA LEU A 9 -26.47 -2.79 -26.58
C LEU A 9 -26.10 -2.01 -25.30
N LEU A 10 -26.67 -2.40 -24.17
CA LEU A 10 -26.25 -1.97 -22.84
C LEU A 10 -24.91 -2.66 -22.49
N VAL A 11 -23.80 -1.94 -22.65
CA VAL A 11 -22.51 -2.35 -22.12
C VAL A 11 -22.56 -2.15 -20.61
N ALA A 12 -22.83 -3.22 -19.87
CA ALA A 12 -22.68 -3.24 -18.43
C ALA A 12 -21.17 -3.20 -18.09
N CYS A 13 -20.68 -2.03 -17.71
CA CYS A 13 -19.37 -1.92 -17.05
C CYS A 13 -19.45 -2.61 -15.69
N SER A 14 -19.12 -3.90 -15.65
CA SER A 14 -18.89 -4.61 -14.41
C SER A 14 -17.58 -4.10 -13.83
N SER A 15 -17.63 -3.25 -12.79
CA SER A 15 -16.48 -2.94 -11.95
C SER A 15 -16.00 -4.23 -11.33
N GLN A 16 -14.98 -4.85 -11.91
CA GLN A 16 -14.33 -6.00 -11.31
C GLN A 16 -13.65 -5.54 -10.03
N LYS A 17 -14.30 -5.84 -8.90
CA LYS A 17 -13.74 -5.61 -7.58
C LYS A 17 -12.48 -6.45 -7.46
N SER A 18 -11.33 -5.83 -7.21
CA SER A 18 -10.06 -6.54 -7.00
C SER A 18 -10.21 -7.58 -5.91
N PRO A 19 -9.66 -8.80 -6.09
CA PRO A 19 -9.82 -9.86 -5.10
C PRO A 19 -9.10 -9.51 -3.79
N THR A 20 -9.87 -9.41 -2.72
CA THR A 20 -9.37 -9.20 -1.36
C THR A 20 -8.65 -10.44 -0.86
N ILE A 21 -7.50 -10.24 -0.22
CA ILE A 21 -6.69 -11.30 0.37
C ILE A 21 -7.31 -11.74 1.71
N ALA A 22 -7.23 -13.03 2.01
CA ALA A 22 -7.70 -13.56 3.29
C ALA A 22 -6.94 -12.95 4.47
N ARG A 23 -7.62 -12.76 5.61
CA ARG A 23 -7.08 -12.04 6.78
C ARG A 23 -5.75 -12.57 7.30
N ASP A 24 -5.59 -13.89 7.40
CA ASP A 24 -4.35 -14.49 7.88
C ASP A 24 -3.17 -14.27 6.93
N GLU A 25 -3.43 -14.36 5.63
CA GLU A 25 -2.45 -14.03 4.60
C GLU A 25 -2.14 -12.52 4.61
N ALA A 26 -3.15 -11.67 4.81
CA ALA A 26 -2.98 -10.22 4.88
C ALA A 26 -2.06 -9.79 6.03
N LYS A 27 -2.16 -10.43 7.20
CA LYS A 27 -1.24 -10.19 8.31
C LYS A 27 0.22 -10.49 7.94
N GLN A 28 0.45 -11.60 7.24
CA GLN A 28 1.79 -11.99 6.80
C GLN A 28 2.33 -11.04 5.73
N LEU A 29 1.45 -10.59 4.84
CA LEU A 29 1.83 -9.66 3.79
C LEU A 29 2.03 -8.23 4.30
N LEU A 30 1.42 -7.86 5.42
CA LEU A 30 1.59 -6.54 6.01
C LEU A 30 3.02 -6.27 6.46
N ILE A 31 3.68 -7.27 7.04
CA ILE A 31 5.00 -7.16 7.66
C ILE A 31 6.15 -7.34 6.67
N ASP A 32 7.33 -6.83 7.05
CA ASP A 32 8.62 -7.00 6.35
C ASP A 32 8.62 -6.57 4.87
N ARG A 33 7.76 -5.58 4.53
CA ARG A 33 7.73 -4.97 3.18
C ARG A 33 7.50 -3.47 3.25
N ASN A 34 7.81 -2.80 2.16
CA ASN A 34 7.54 -1.39 1.99
C ASN A 34 6.15 -1.19 1.37
N TRP A 35 5.38 -0.29 1.98
CA TRP A 35 4.08 0.15 1.49
C TRP A 35 4.19 1.62 1.12
N ILE A 36 4.06 1.94 -0.16
CA ILE A 36 4.31 3.27 -0.73
C ILE A 36 2.98 3.86 -1.22
N ASP A 37 2.70 5.12 -0.87
CA ASP A 37 1.43 5.76 -1.21
C ASP A 37 1.26 6.03 -2.72
N ARG A 38 2.36 6.20 -3.45
CA ARG A 38 2.33 6.47 -4.89
C ARG A 38 3.61 6.06 -5.60
N MET A 39 3.51 5.84 -6.91
CA MET A 39 4.69 5.72 -7.76
C MET A 39 5.31 7.11 -7.99
N PRO A 40 6.59 7.35 -7.63
CA PRO A 40 7.24 8.63 -7.92
C PRO A 40 7.42 8.80 -9.44
N GLN A 41 7.07 9.98 -9.94
CA GLN A 41 7.27 10.35 -11.34
C GLN A 41 8.66 10.96 -11.56
N THR A 42 9.15 11.66 -10.53
CA THR A 42 10.46 12.31 -10.50
C THR A 42 11.21 11.96 -9.21
N GLU A 43 12.53 12.15 -9.23
CA GLU A 43 13.38 11.94 -8.06
C GLU A 43 13.06 12.89 -6.89
N ARG A 44 12.32 13.97 -7.15
CA ARG A 44 11.97 15.00 -6.17
C ARG A 44 10.58 14.81 -5.57
N ASP A 45 9.79 13.89 -6.12
CA ASP A 45 8.44 13.64 -5.61
C ASP A 45 8.49 13.10 -4.20
N HIS A 46 7.63 13.65 -3.35
CA HIS A 46 7.42 13.12 -2.01
C HIS A 46 6.59 11.86 -2.06
N LEU A 47 7.04 10.85 -1.31
CA LEU A 47 6.31 9.62 -1.05
C LEU A 47 6.20 9.41 0.44
N PHE A 48 5.13 8.72 0.84
CA PHE A 48 4.95 8.21 2.17
C PHE A 48 5.13 6.69 2.17
N VAL A 49 5.94 6.20 3.08
CA VAL A 49 6.26 4.77 3.15
C VAL A 49 5.99 4.26 4.55
N TYR A 50 5.15 3.24 4.66
CA TYR A 50 5.05 2.40 5.84
C TYR A 50 5.93 1.16 5.70
N ARG A 51 6.57 0.79 6.79
CA ARG A 51 7.21 -0.50 6.94
C ARG A 51 6.94 -1.05 8.34
N PHE A 52 6.31 -2.21 8.41
CA PHE A 52 5.97 -2.90 9.64
C PHE A 52 7.02 -3.98 9.90
N VAL A 53 7.82 -3.85 10.97
CA VAL A 53 8.98 -4.73 11.26
C VAL A 53 8.91 -5.25 12.70
N PRO A 54 8.11 -6.30 12.95
CA PRO A 54 7.92 -6.83 14.31
C PRO A 54 9.23 -7.24 15.00
N THR A 55 10.20 -7.74 14.23
CA THR A 55 11.51 -8.17 14.74
C THR A 55 12.36 -7.01 15.28
N MET A 56 12.04 -5.77 14.89
CA MET A 56 12.67 -4.54 15.42
C MET A 56 11.83 -3.91 16.55
N GLY A 57 10.76 -4.56 16.98
CA GLY A 57 9.87 -4.05 18.02
C GLY A 57 8.86 -3.00 17.55
N GLY A 58 8.74 -2.74 16.24
CA GLY A 58 7.82 -1.73 15.74
C GLY A 58 7.87 -1.56 14.24
N GLY A 59 7.51 -0.36 13.79
CA GLY A 59 7.52 0.02 12.39
C GLY A 59 8.14 1.39 12.16
N VAL A 60 8.27 1.71 10.90
CA VAL A 60 8.81 2.98 10.42
C VAL A 60 7.81 3.60 9.46
N PHE A 61 7.50 4.86 9.67
CA PHE A 61 6.84 5.71 8.70
C PHE A 61 7.85 6.72 8.15
N GLN A 62 7.91 6.87 6.84
CA GLN A 62 8.84 7.76 6.17
C GLN A 62 8.05 8.78 5.31
N ASP A 63 8.44 10.05 5.42
CA ASP A 63 8.15 11.09 4.45
C ASP A 63 9.46 11.37 3.71
N ARG A 64 9.51 11.00 2.44
CA ARG A 64 10.76 11.01 1.69
C ARG A 64 10.60 11.32 0.21
N THR A 65 11.69 11.79 -0.39
CA THR A 65 11.97 11.64 -1.82
C THR A 65 12.80 10.37 -2.06
N LEU A 66 13.27 10.12 -3.27
CA LEU A 66 14.18 8.97 -3.52
C LEU A 66 15.48 9.05 -2.70
N TYR A 67 15.99 10.25 -2.44
CA TYR A 67 17.31 10.44 -1.83
C TYR A 67 17.30 10.98 -0.41
N LYS A 68 16.24 11.67 0.01
CA LYS A 68 16.18 12.33 1.31
C LYS A 68 14.83 12.09 1.96
N GLY A 69 14.83 11.97 3.28
CA GLY A 69 13.58 11.85 4.01
C GLY A 69 13.77 11.95 5.50
N THR A 70 12.64 12.09 6.17
CA THR A 70 12.49 11.94 7.61
C THR A 70 11.79 10.63 7.90
N PHE A 71 11.99 10.11 9.09
CA PHE A 71 11.31 8.91 9.53
C PHE A 71 10.79 9.07 10.95
N GLU A 72 9.72 8.37 11.24
CA GLU A 72 9.14 8.25 12.58
C GLU A 72 8.99 6.78 12.92
N LEU A 73 9.38 6.43 14.14
CA LEU A 73 9.19 5.09 14.66
C LEU A 73 7.84 5.00 15.37
N PHE A 74 7.22 3.84 15.27
CA PHE A 74 5.99 3.54 16.00
C PHE A 74 6.00 2.08 16.45
N THR A 75 5.25 1.75 17.47
CA THR A 75 4.95 0.37 17.82
C THR A 75 3.57 0.01 17.32
N PHE A 76 3.31 -1.28 17.09
CA PHE A 76 2.03 -1.75 16.59
C PHE A 76 1.72 -3.17 17.04
N LYS A 77 0.42 -3.47 17.02
CA LYS A 77 -0.09 -4.83 17.13
C LYS A 77 -1.07 -5.06 15.99
N VAL A 78 -1.07 -6.27 15.43
CA VAL A 78 -2.01 -6.67 14.37
C VAL A 78 -2.97 -7.71 14.94
N ASP A 79 -4.26 -7.41 14.89
CA ASP A 79 -5.32 -8.29 15.31
C ASP A 79 -6.39 -8.39 14.23
N ALA A 80 -6.61 -9.61 13.71
CA ALA A 80 -7.54 -9.90 12.63
C ALA A 80 -7.35 -8.97 11.40
N ASP A 81 -8.13 -7.92 11.31
CA ASP A 81 -8.13 -6.92 10.25
C ASP A 81 -7.86 -5.50 10.78
N HIS A 82 -7.26 -5.41 11.98
CA HIS A 82 -6.92 -4.13 12.60
C HIS A 82 -5.44 -4.03 12.93
N ILE A 83 -4.95 -2.79 12.87
CA ILE A 83 -3.64 -2.38 13.35
C ILE A 83 -3.86 -1.42 14.51
N ASP A 84 -3.37 -1.76 15.68
CA ASP A 84 -3.29 -0.86 16.82
C ASP A 84 -1.92 -0.15 16.78
N PHE A 85 -1.93 1.13 16.44
CA PHE A 85 -0.75 1.97 16.40
C PHE A 85 -0.52 2.65 17.74
N ASP A 86 0.73 2.66 18.19
CA ASP A 86 1.22 3.53 19.24
C ASP A 86 2.29 4.47 18.67
N LEU A 87 1.99 5.76 18.69
CA LEU A 87 2.75 6.82 18.03
C LEU A 87 3.44 7.69 19.09
N PRO A 88 4.69 7.40 19.48
CA PRO A 88 5.35 8.10 20.58
C PRO A 88 5.50 9.61 20.35
N GLN A 89 5.72 10.06 19.12
CA GLN A 89 5.92 11.47 18.79
C GLN A 89 4.69 12.32 19.07
N THR A 90 3.50 11.78 18.82
CA THR A 90 2.21 12.47 19.04
C THR A 90 1.48 12.01 20.28
N LYS A 91 2.00 10.98 20.97
CA LYS A 91 1.36 10.32 22.13
C LYS A 91 -0.05 9.81 21.81
N GLN A 92 -0.26 9.36 20.57
CA GLN A 92 -1.55 8.85 20.09
C GLN A 92 -1.55 7.34 20.04
N HIS A 93 -2.70 6.76 20.41
CA HIS A 93 -3.04 5.38 20.15
C HIS A 93 -4.18 5.36 19.14
N VAL A 94 -3.99 4.69 18.01
CA VAL A 94 -4.99 4.65 16.93
C VAL A 94 -5.23 3.21 16.53
N ARG A 95 -6.49 2.79 16.56
CA ARG A 95 -6.92 1.50 16.02
C ARG A 95 -7.50 1.71 14.63
N SER A 96 -6.84 1.15 13.64
CA SER A 96 -7.18 1.30 12.22
C SER A 96 -7.54 -0.04 11.61
N GLN A 97 -8.65 -0.12 10.91
CA GLN A 97 -8.95 -1.29 10.09
C GLN A 97 -8.04 -1.28 8.86
N PHE A 98 -7.61 -2.46 8.39
CA PHE A 98 -6.84 -2.58 7.16
C PHE A 98 -7.33 -3.71 6.27
N GLN A 99 -7.03 -3.61 4.99
CA GLN A 99 -7.30 -4.63 3.98
C GLN A 99 -6.18 -4.64 2.96
N ILE A 100 -5.85 -5.82 2.45
CA ILE A 100 -4.91 -5.98 1.34
C ILE A 100 -5.63 -6.61 0.16
N ASP A 101 -5.51 -6.00 -1.00
CA ASP A 101 -6.08 -6.46 -2.26
C ASP A 101 -4.96 -6.76 -3.26
N LYS A 102 -5.21 -7.72 -4.16
CA LYS A 102 -4.38 -7.93 -5.34
C LYS A 102 -4.77 -6.89 -6.39
N VAL A 103 -3.78 -6.21 -6.97
CA VAL A 103 -4.00 -5.20 -8.01
C VAL A 103 -3.13 -5.44 -9.22
N ALA A 104 -3.56 -4.93 -10.38
CA ALA A 104 -2.83 -5.03 -11.64
C ALA A 104 -1.86 -3.85 -11.88
N GLY A 105 -1.59 -3.05 -10.87
CA GLY A 105 -0.70 -1.89 -10.98
C GLY A 105 -1.11 -0.74 -10.06
N PRO A 106 -0.40 0.40 -10.11
CA PRO A 106 0.68 0.71 -11.08
C PRO A 106 1.90 -0.19 -10.92
N LYS A 107 2.57 -0.50 -12.03
CA LYS A 107 3.80 -1.30 -11.96
C LYS A 107 4.89 -0.55 -11.18
N PRO A 108 5.73 -1.24 -10.37
CA PRO A 108 5.89 -2.70 -10.21
C PRO A 108 4.94 -3.36 -9.19
N PHE A 109 3.96 -2.63 -8.67
CA PHE A 109 3.12 -3.07 -7.57
C PHE A 109 2.05 -4.07 -8.01
N ASP A 110 1.79 -5.06 -7.16
CA ASP A 110 0.77 -6.09 -7.32
C ASP A 110 -0.15 -6.24 -6.09
N LEU A 111 0.12 -5.45 -5.05
CA LEU A 111 -0.67 -5.36 -3.83
C LEU A 111 -1.07 -3.91 -3.54
N LYS A 112 -2.27 -3.74 -2.98
CA LYS A 112 -2.75 -2.49 -2.39
C LYS A 112 -3.15 -2.72 -0.95
N LEU A 113 -2.61 -1.92 -0.04
CA LEU A 113 -2.98 -1.82 1.35
C LEU A 113 -3.90 -0.60 1.52
N THR A 114 -5.08 -0.81 2.07
CA THR A 114 -5.98 0.26 2.50
C THR A 114 -6.02 0.28 4.03
N ILE A 115 -5.83 1.45 4.64
CA ILE A 115 -5.91 1.67 6.09
C ILE A 115 -6.99 2.72 6.34
N TRP A 116 -8.11 2.31 6.94
CA TRP A 116 -9.16 3.25 7.36
C TRP A 116 -8.78 3.90 8.69
N SER A 117 -8.98 5.20 8.79
CA SER A 117 -8.50 6.02 9.93
C SER A 117 -6.97 5.95 10.07
N ASP A 118 -6.28 6.03 8.93
CA ASP A 118 -4.82 6.06 8.90
C ASP A 118 -4.29 7.26 9.68
N PRO A 119 -3.45 7.06 10.71
CA PRO A 119 -2.91 8.16 11.52
C PRO A 119 -1.95 9.08 10.74
N ARG A 120 -1.51 8.67 9.54
CA ARG A 120 -0.60 9.44 8.68
C ARG A 120 -1.27 10.03 7.44
N GLY A 121 -2.47 9.60 7.09
CA GLY A 121 -3.36 10.27 6.16
C GLY A 121 -3.45 9.76 4.73
N PRO A 122 -2.45 9.17 4.07
CA PRO A 122 -2.60 8.70 2.69
C PRO A 122 -3.71 7.67 2.45
N HIS A 123 -4.02 6.81 3.40
CA HIS A 123 -5.03 5.75 3.38
C HIS A 123 -4.74 4.57 2.45
N GLU A 124 -4.19 4.79 1.28
CA GLU A 124 -3.87 3.77 0.29
C GLU A 124 -2.38 3.73 0.03
N TYR A 125 -1.86 2.51 -0.01
CA TYR A 125 -0.45 2.23 -0.24
C TYR A 125 -0.32 1.04 -1.17
N TYR A 126 0.79 0.96 -1.89
CA TYR A 126 1.11 -0.10 -2.81
C TYR A 126 2.35 -0.86 -2.38
N GLY A 127 2.35 -2.15 -2.60
CA GLY A 127 3.45 -3.04 -2.25
C GLY A 127 3.69 -4.12 -3.30
N ILE A 128 4.79 -4.83 -3.14
CA ILE A 128 5.20 -5.92 -4.03
C ILE A 128 5.13 -7.23 -3.25
N ARG A 129 4.35 -8.20 -3.73
CA ARG A 129 4.15 -9.48 -3.04
C ARG A 129 5.47 -10.25 -2.88
N SER A 130 6.31 -10.24 -3.90
CA SER A 130 7.60 -10.93 -3.90
C SER A 130 8.70 -10.21 -3.12
N GLU A 131 8.41 -9.05 -2.51
CA GLU A 131 9.39 -8.36 -1.68
C GLU A 131 9.68 -9.18 -0.42
N THR A 132 10.94 -9.62 -0.31
CA THR A 132 11.46 -10.35 0.86
C THR A 132 12.63 -9.65 1.49
N ASP A 133 12.98 -8.49 0.95
CA ASP A 133 14.15 -7.71 1.26
C ASP A 133 13.86 -6.79 2.45
N ARG A 134 14.58 -7.00 3.53
CA ARG A 134 14.38 -6.25 4.77
C ARG A 134 14.97 -4.84 4.75
N ASP A 135 15.96 -4.58 3.91
CA ASP A 135 16.61 -3.27 3.79
C ASP A 135 15.99 -2.36 2.72
N GLY A 136 15.12 -2.90 1.86
CA GLY A 136 14.44 -2.16 0.81
C GLY A 136 15.27 -1.91 -0.45
N SER A 137 16.45 -2.51 -0.59
CA SER A 137 17.32 -2.32 -1.76
C SER A 137 16.67 -2.85 -3.03
N LYS A 138 15.96 -3.97 -2.95
CA LYS A 138 15.22 -4.56 -4.05
C LYS A 138 14.12 -3.62 -4.54
N LEU A 139 13.35 -3.03 -3.63
CA LEU A 139 12.32 -2.05 -4.00
C LEU A 139 12.93 -0.85 -4.69
N ALA A 140 14.05 -0.30 -4.17
CA ALA A 140 14.73 0.82 -4.79
C ALA A 140 15.18 0.52 -6.23
N ALA A 141 15.71 -0.68 -6.46
CA ALA A 141 16.09 -1.13 -7.80
C ALA A 141 14.88 -1.28 -8.74
N GLU A 142 13.77 -1.84 -8.26
CA GLU A 142 12.55 -2.00 -9.05
C GLU A 142 11.88 -0.66 -9.39
N LEU A 143 11.87 0.30 -8.45
CA LEU A 143 11.38 1.66 -8.69
C LEU A 143 12.24 2.38 -9.75
N ALA A 144 13.56 2.28 -9.65
CA ALA A 144 14.47 2.86 -10.64
C ALA A 144 14.27 2.23 -12.03
N ALA A 145 14.10 0.92 -12.12
CA ALA A 145 13.84 0.24 -13.38
C ALA A 145 12.47 0.62 -14.00
N ALA A 146 11.44 0.81 -13.18
CA ALA A 146 10.11 1.21 -13.64
C ALA A 146 10.06 2.64 -14.18
N GLN A 147 10.94 3.53 -13.72
CA GLN A 147 11.05 4.92 -14.22
C GLN A 147 11.76 5.04 -15.57
N GLN A 148 12.46 4.00 -16.01
CA GLN A 148 13.18 3.96 -17.30
C GLN A 148 12.33 3.44 -18.47
N GLN A 149 11.08 3.03 -18.22
CA GLN A 149 10.11 2.55 -19.21
C GLN A 149 9.12 3.64 -19.61
#